data_6f3f3162e0d3c77c815b2560088b025b
#
_entry.id   6f3f3162e0d3c77c815b2560088b025b
#
_cell.length_a   1.000
_cell.length_b   1.000
_cell.length_c   1.000
_cell.angle_alpha   90.00
_cell.angle_beta   90.00
_cell.angle_gamma   90.00
#
_symmetry.space_group_name_H-M   'P 1'
#
loop_
_entity.id
_entity.type
_entity.pdbx_description
1 polymer ?
#
loop_
_entity_poly.entity_id
_entity_poly.type
_entity_poly.pdbx_seq_one_letter_code
_entity_poly.pdbx_strand_id
1 'polypeptide(L)'
;MYRTDTLERPWQDPANVDEALPDARFTDVVLNRRSVRRYLPEQPPLATINKLLEMALTAPSAHNRQPWRFVVIRSYQEKAKLAKAMGDKLERDRTADNDDPVDIKNDVARSFARITGAPTLILLCVTMAEMDSYRDADRSRHEFCLATQSVAMAGQNIMLAAQASGLSSCWMCAPMFCPTLVQTTLNLPEGWIPQGMLTVGYPANAGKPFVRKPLEEVVVYLDEAPVATPQSFS
;
A
#
# COMPACT_ATOMS: atom_id res chain seq x y z
N MET A 1 -18.36 10.22 -22.70
CA MET A 1 -18.10 11.65 -22.52
C MET A 1 -17.95 11.89 -21.02
N TYR A 2 -16.75 11.63 -20.48
CA TYR A 2 -16.45 11.81 -19.05
C TYR A 2 -16.13 13.29 -18.83
N ARG A 3 -16.90 13.93 -17.96
CA ARG A 3 -16.63 15.30 -17.52
C ARG A 3 -15.29 15.31 -16.75
N THR A 4 -14.33 16.00 -17.31
CA THR A 4 -13.11 16.42 -16.61
C THR A 4 -13.45 17.65 -15.77
N ASP A 5 -14.16 17.47 -14.67
CA ASP A 5 -14.11 18.45 -13.59
C ASP A 5 -12.78 18.20 -12.85
N THR A 6 -11.76 18.91 -13.29
CA THR A 6 -10.54 19.08 -12.54
C THR A 6 -10.95 19.65 -11.19
N LEU A 7 -10.84 18.82 -10.13
CA LEU A 7 -10.92 19.30 -8.75
C LEU A 7 -9.68 20.18 -8.49
N GLU A 8 -9.72 21.41 -9.00
CA GLU A 8 -8.92 22.48 -8.42
C GLU A 8 -9.51 22.75 -7.04
N ARG A 9 -9.08 22.00 -6.04
CA ARG A 9 -9.27 22.40 -4.66
C ARG A 9 -8.23 23.50 -4.39
N PRO A 10 -8.64 24.77 -4.20
CA PRO A 10 -7.73 25.79 -3.70
C PRO A 10 -7.19 25.27 -2.37
N TRP A 11 -5.92 25.55 -2.09
CA TRP A 11 -5.33 25.30 -0.78
C TRP A 11 -6.27 25.85 0.28
N GLN A 12 -6.82 24.97 1.11
CA GLN A 12 -7.68 25.37 2.21
C GLN A 12 -6.81 25.49 3.45
N ASP A 13 -6.92 26.63 4.14
CA ASP A 13 -6.31 26.84 5.44
C ASP A 13 -6.77 25.71 6.37
N PRO A 14 -5.83 24.95 6.98
CA PRO A 14 -6.18 23.86 7.90
C PRO A 14 -7.08 24.29 9.07
N ALA A 15 -7.21 25.59 9.34
CA ALA A 15 -8.15 26.11 10.33
C ALA A 15 -9.64 26.04 9.92
N ASN A 16 -9.97 25.70 8.65
CA ASN A 16 -11.34 25.71 8.10
C ASN A 16 -11.82 24.36 7.54
N VAL A 17 -11.25 23.23 7.99
CA VAL A 17 -11.73 21.90 7.58
C VAL A 17 -12.84 21.46 8.55
N ASP A 18 -14.08 21.83 8.24
CA ASP A 18 -15.27 21.24 8.86
C ASP A 18 -15.46 19.79 8.39
N GLU A 19 -15.66 18.87 9.34
CA GLU A 19 -15.64 17.39 9.27
C GLU A 19 -14.23 16.79 9.27
N ALA A 20 -13.47 17.15 10.27
CA ALA A 20 -12.19 16.56 10.60
C ALA A 20 -12.30 15.03 10.76
N LEU A 21 -11.37 14.31 10.12
CA LEU A 21 -10.86 13.04 10.65
C LEU A 21 -10.65 13.27 12.17
N PRO A 22 -11.02 12.32 13.04
CA PRO A 22 -10.89 12.52 14.49
C PRO A 22 -9.51 13.08 14.81
N ASP A 23 -9.46 13.98 15.77
CA ASP A 23 -8.36 14.88 16.16
C ASP A 23 -7.07 14.16 16.62
N ALA A 24 -6.66 13.15 15.85
CA ALA A 24 -5.44 12.41 16.05
C ALA A 24 -4.27 13.23 15.52
N ARG A 25 -3.37 13.66 16.40
CA ARG A 25 -2.13 14.30 15.97
C ARG A 25 -1.43 13.42 14.94
N PHE A 26 -0.97 14.01 13.85
CA PHE A 26 -0.27 13.29 12.76
C PHE A 26 0.84 12.38 13.30
N THR A 27 1.59 12.85 14.28
CA THR A 27 2.64 12.08 14.97
C THR A 27 2.10 10.78 15.59
N ASP A 28 0.94 10.85 16.26
CA ASP A 28 0.33 9.68 16.90
C ASP A 28 -0.12 8.65 15.86
N VAL A 29 -0.68 9.10 14.74
CA VAL A 29 -1.08 8.23 13.62
C VAL A 29 0.14 7.50 13.06
N VAL A 30 1.25 8.22 12.78
CA VAL A 30 2.47 7.63 12.23
C VAL A 30 3.11 6.65 13.21
N LEU A 31 3.23 7.04 14.50
CA LEU A 31 3.89 6.22 15.52
C LEU A 31 3.07 4.98 15.91
N ASN A 32 1.74 5.06 15.87
CA ASN A 32 0.86 3.96 16.31
C ASN A 32 0.39 3.07 15.18
N ARG A 33 0.58 3.47 13.89
CA ARG A 33 0.22 2.59 12.77
C ARG A 33 1.00 1.28 12.82
N ARG A 34 0.25 0.17 12.73
CA ARG A 34 0.80 -1.21 12.71
C ARG A 34 0.27 -1.99 11.51
N SER A 35 1.03 -3.00 11.09
CA SER A 35 0.56 -4.01 10.15
C SER A 35 -0.32 -5.02 10.87
N VAL A 36 -1.62 -4.74 10.93
CA VAL A 36 -2.62 -5.62 11.53
C VAL A 36 -3.14 -6.59 10.46
N ARG A 37 -3.27 -7.86 10.83
CA ARG A 37 -3.67 -8.95 9.92
C ARG A 37 -4.86 -9.76 10.43
N ARG A 38 -5.45 -9.33 11.54
CA ARG A 38 -6.65 -9.92 12.13
C ARG A 38 -7.64 -8.81 12.41
N TYR A 39 -8.84 -8.97 11.90
CA TYR A 39 -9.89 -7.96 11.92
C TYR A 39 -11.15 -8.51 12.56
N LEU A 40 -11.98 -7.61 13.09
CA LEU A 40 -13.36 -7.91 13.40
C LEU A 40 -14.11 -8.18 12.08
N PRO A 41 -15.20 -8.96 12.11
CA PRO A 41 -15.94 -9.33 10.89
C PRO A 41 -16.69 -8.16 10.25
N GLU A 42 -16.90 -7.09 10.99
CA GLU A 42 -17.62 -5.91 10.54
C GLU A 42 -16.91 -5.25 9.36
N GLN A 43 -17.66 -4.97 8.30
CA GLN A 43 -17.13 -4.23 7.14
C GLN A 43 -17.22 -2.72 7.40
N PRO A 44 -16.12 -1.98 7.19
CA PRO A 44 -16.16 -0.52 7.21
C PRO A 44 -17.19 0.00 6.20
N PRO A 45 -17.93 1.09 6.51
CA PRO A 45 -18.84 1.72 5.56
C PRO A 45 -18.11 2.07 4.25
N LEU A 46 -18.81 1.95 3.11
CA LEU A 46 -18.21 2.30 1.81
C LEU A 46 -17.80 3.76 1.75
N ALA A 47 -18.55 4.65 2.41
CA ALA A 47 -18.21 6.07 2.54
C ALA A 47 -16.84 6.26 3.22
N THR A 48 -16.53 5.49 4.27
CA THR A 48 -15.21 5.50 4.92
C THR A 48 -14.13 5.02 3.96
N ILE A 49 -14.35 3.93 3.23
CA ILE A 49 -13.39 3.44 2.23
C ILE A 49 -13.14 4.50 1.14
N ASN A 50 -14.18 5.18 0.67
CA ASN A 50 -14.04 6.27 -0.31
C ASN A 50 -13.19 7.42 0.24
N LYS A 51 -13.38 7.82 1.50
CA LYS A 51 -12.52 8.83 2.15
C LYS A 51 -11.05 8.39 2.20
N LEU A 52 -10.76 7.11 2.48
CA LEU A 52 -9.38 6.60 2.41
C LEU A 52 -8.79 6.71 1.00
N LEU A 53 -9.58 6.44 -0.03
CA LEU A 53 -9.15 6.56 -1.42
C LEU A 53 -8.96 8.04 -1.82
N GLU A 54 -9.81 8.94 -1.36
CA GLU A 54 -9.62 10.38 -1.55
C GLU A 54 -8.28 10.86 -0.95
N MET A 55 -7.90 10.36 0.23
CA MET A 55 -6.57 10.63 0.81
C MET A 55 -5.45 10.04 -0.04
N ALA A 56 -5.65 8.87 -0.68
CA ALA A 56 -4.68 8.32 -1.61
C ALA A 56 -4.40 9.25 -2.79
N LEU A 57 -5.43 9.91 -3.33
CA LEU A 57 -5.32 10.80 -4.48
C LEU A 57 -4.49 12.06 -4.19
N THR A 58 -4.25 12.40 -2.92
CA THR A 58 -3.39 13.54 -2.53
C THR A 58 -1.89 13.19 -2.54
N ALA A 59 -1.53 11.94 -2.81
CA ALA A 59 -0.14 11.55 -2.89
C ALA A 59 0.59 12.30 -4.03
N PRO A 60 1.87 12.64 -3.87
CA PRO A 60 2.64 13.16 -4.99
C PRO A 60 2.90 12.07 -6.03
N SER A 61 3.05 12.48 -7.28
CA SER A 61 3.46 11.58 -8.36
C SER A 61 4.40 12.29 -9.33
N ALA A 62 5.25 11.54 -10.02
CA ALA A 62 6.14 12.09 -11.02
C ALA A 62 5.33 12.89 -12.06
N HIS A 63 5.69 14.17 -12.24
CA HIS A 63 4.98 15.11 -13.13
C HIS A 63 3.45 15.17 -12.95
N ASN A 64 2.95 14.84 -11.75
CA ASN A 64 1.52 14.73 -11.44
C ASN A 64 0.76 13.77 -12.38
N ARG A 65 1.43 12.71 -12.84
CA ARG A 65 0.86 11.72 -13.79
C ARG A 65 -0.17 10.80 -13.14
N GLN A 66 -0.22 10.69 -11.81
CA GLN A 66 -1.23 9.96 -11.04
C GLN A 66 -1.46 8.51 -11.55
N PRO A 67 -0.40 7.69 -11.61
CA PRO A 67 -0.42 6.38 -12.27
C PRO A 67 -1.14 5.30 -11.45
N TRP A 68 -1.67 5.63 -10.31
CA TRP A 68 -2.39 4.70 -9.44
C TRP A 68 -3.77 4.34 -9.96
N ARG A 69 -4.14 3.07 -9.78
CA ARG A 69 -5.50 2.56 -9.99
C ARG A 69 -5.84 1.66 -8.80
N PHE A 70 -7.08 1.71 -8.35
CA PHE A 70 -7.52 0.98 -7.15
C PHE A 70 -8.69 0.06 -7.47
N VAL A 71 -8.68 -1.14 -6.86
CA VAL A 71 -9.82 -2.06 -6.90
C VAL A 71 -10.23 -2.39 -5.48
N VAL A 72 -11.47 -2.08 -5.11
CA VAL A 72 -12.02 -2.37 -3.80
C VAL A 72 -12.76 -3.71 -3.86
N ILE A 73 -12.34 -4.67 -3.05
CA ILE A 73 -12.91 -6.01 -3.02
C ILE A 73 -13.50 -6.27 -1.63
N ARG A 74 -14.83 -6.34 -1.55
CA ARG A 74 -15.59 -6.57 -0.31
C ARG A 74 -16.31 -7.91 -0.32
N SER A 75 -16.59 -8.48 -1.50
CA SER A 75 -17.23 -9.79 -1.66
C SER A 75 -16.30 -10.90 -1.17
N TYR A 76 -16.81 -11.78 -0.30
CA TYR A 76 -16.08 -12.96 0.13
C TYR A 76 -15.72 -13.88 -1.05
N GLN A 77 -16.63 -14.05 -2.00
CA GLN A 77 -16.44 -14.89 -3.17
C GLN A 77 -15.23 -14.40 -4.01
N GLU A 78 -15.18 -13.10 -4.29
CA GLU A 78 -14.06 -12.52 -5.05
C GLU A 78 -12.73 -12.60 -4.28
N LYS A 79 -12.76 -12.40 -2.96
CA LYS A 79 -11.57 -12.57 -2.10
C LYS A 79 -11.11 -14.03 -2.10
N ALA A 80 -12.03 -14.99 -1.98
CA ALA A 80 -11.70 -16.41 -1.97
C ALA A 80 -11.17 -16.89 -3.34
N LYS A 81 -11.77 -16.42 -4.44
CA LYS A 81 -11.31 -16.69 -5.81
C LYS A 81 -9.88 -16.18 -6.01
N LEU A 82 -9.60 -14.94 -5.62
CA LEU A 82 -8.27 -14.35 -5.69
C LEU A 82 -7.26 -15.11 -4.81
N ALA A 83 -7.62 -15.36 -3.54
CA ALA A 83 -6.77 -16.06 -2.59
C ALA A 83 -6.41 -17.47 -3.05
N LYS A 84 -7.39 -18.20 -3.64
CA LYS A 84 -7.15 -19.52 -4.20
C LYS A 84 -6.18 -19.47 -5.37
N ALA A 85 -6.43 -18.60 -6.36
CA ALA A 85 -5.59 -18.49 -7.55
C ALA A 85 -4.12 -18.16 -7.18
N MET A 86 -3.93 -17.19 -6.26
CA MET A 86 -2.60 -16.82 -5.78
C MET A 86 -1.96 -17.93 -4.94
N GLY A 87 -2.76 -18.65 -4.13
CA GLY A 87 -2.29 -19.81 -3.35
C GLY A 87 -1.81 -20.94 -4.22
N ASP A 88 -2.59 -21.31 -5.25
CA ASP A 88 -2.22 -22.36 -6.22
C ASP A 88 -0.91 -22.02 -6.98
N LYS A 89 -0.68 -20.72 -7.26
CA LYS A 89 0.59 -20.28 -7.86
C LYS A 89 1.74 -20.39 -6.86
N LEU A 90 1.55 -19.91 -5.64
CA LEU A 90 2.56 -20.00 -4.58
C LEU A 90 2.99 -21.45 -4.33
N GLU A 91 2.04 -22.38 -4.28
CA GLU A 91 2.29 -23.81 -4.10
C GLU A 91 3.13 -24.36 -5.24
N ARG A 92 2.75 -24.08 -6.51
CA ARG A 92 3.53 -24.52 -7.69
C ARG A 92 4.95 -23.97 -7.69
N ASP A 93 5.11 -22.67 -7.45
CA ASP A 93 6.41 -22.01 -7.50
C ASP A 93 7.35 -22.60 -6.44
N ARG A 94 6.89 -22.71 -5.18
CA ARG A 94 7.69 -23.22 -4.07
C ARG A 94 7.97 -24.73 -4.17
N THR A 95 7.04 -25.48 -4.77
CA THR A 95 7.29 -26.91 -5.08
C THR A 95 8.40 -27.05 -6.12
N ALA A 96 8.42 -26.18 -7.14
CA ALA A 96 9.48 -26.15 -8.14
C ALA A 96 10.85 -25.75 -7.54
N ASP A 97 10.84 -24.93 -6.48
CA ASP A 97 12.03 -24.53 -5.71
C ASP A 97 12.50 -25.62 -4.71
N ASN A 98 11.78 -26.74 -4.61
CA ASN A 98 12.01 -27.85 -3.68
C ASN A 98 11.90 -27.43 -2.20
N ASP A 99 11.04 -26.47 -1.86
CA ASP A 99 10.74 -26.09 -0.48
C ASP A 99 9.99 -27.20 0.27
N ASP A 100 10.04 -27.16 1.60
CA ASP A 100 9.35 -28.14 2.46
C ASP A 100 7.82 -28.11 2.24
N PRO A 101 7.17 -29.26 1.92
CA PRO A 101 5.73 -29.31 1.63
C PRO A 101 4.84 -28.83 2.80
N VAL A 102 5.30 -29.03 4.04
CA VAL A 102 4.55 -28.59 5.24
C VAL A 102 4.58 -27.08 5.33
N ASP A 103 5.73 -26.45 5.07
CA ASP A 103 5.86 -25.00 5.05
C ASP A 103 5.04 -24.39 3.89
N ILE A 104 5.06 -24.98 2.72
CA ILE A 104 4.25 -24.55 1.57
C ILE A 104 2.76 -24.54 1.97
N LYS A 105 2.25 -25.66 2.48
CA LYS A 105 0.86 -25.81 2.91
C LYS A 105 0.46 -24.77 3.97
N ASN A 106 1.32 -24.55 4.95
CA ASN A 106 1.10 -23.57 6.00
C ASN A 106 1.05 -22.15 5.47
N ASP A 107 1.92 -21.80 4.53
CA ASP A 107 1.98 -20.47 3.94
C ASP A 107 0.79 -20.19 3.03
N VAL A 108 0.37 -21.15 2.22
CA VAL A 108 -0.84 -21.07 1.39
C VAL A 108 -2.08 -20.88 2.27
N ALA A 109 -2.25 -21.71 3.30
CA ALA A 109 -3.37 -21.60 4.23
C ALA A 109 -3.39 -20.26 4.97
N ARG A 110 -2.22 -19.79 5.42
CA ARG A 110 -2.07 -18.50 6.09
C ARG A 110 -2.38 -17.32 5.16
N SER A 111 -1.95 -17.38 3.91
CA SER A 111 -2.24 -16.37 2.89
C SER A 111 -3.73 -16.32 2.60
N PHE A 112 -4.35 -17.48 2.36
CA PHE A 112 -5.79 -17.60 2.14
C PHE A 112 -6.59 -16.99 3.29
N ALA A 113 -6.28 -17.37 4.53
CA ALA A 113 -6.96 -16.85 5.71
C ALA A 113 -6.83 -15.33 5.89
N ARG A 114 -5.66 -14.75 5.55
CA ARG A 114 -5.45 -13.30 5.62
C ARG A 114 -6.27 -12.53 4.59
N ILE A 115 -6.36 -13.04 3.38
CA ILE A 115 -7.09 -12.41 2.27
C ILE A 115 -8.60 -12.51 2.53
N THR A 116 -9.09 -13.70 2.85
CA THR A 116 -10.55 -13.92 3.05
C THR A 116 -11.07 -13.36 4.36
N GLY A 117 -10.24 -13.35 5.40
CA GLY A 117 -10.58 -12.81 6.72
C GLY A 117 -10.55 -11.29 6.83
N ALA A 118 -10.00 -10.58 5.84
CA ALA A 118 -10.06 -9.12 5.82
C ALA A 118 -11.44 -8.65 5.38
N PRO A 119 -12.10 -7.70 6.09
CA PRO A 119 -13.40 -7.16 5.68
C PRO A 119 -13.37 -6.52 4.30
N THR A 120 -12.32 -5.75 4.02
CA THR A 120 -12.11 -5.08 2.73
C THR A 120 -10.67 -5.29 2.25
N LEU A 121 -10.49 -5.52 0.96
CA LEU A 121 -9.20 -5.43 0.28
C LEU A 121 -9.22 -4.20 -0.63
N ILE A 122 -8.10 -3.52 -0.71
CA ILE A 122 -7.82 -2.48 -1.72
C ILE A 122 -6.60 -2.95 -2.49
N LEU A 123 -6.81 -3.40 -3.73
CA LEU A 123 -5.72 -3.73 -4.64
C LEU A 123 -5.19 -2.43 -5.25
N LEU A 124 -3.89 -2.27 -5.22
CA LEU A 124 -3.19 -1.14 -5.82
C LEU A 124 -2.55 -1.59 -7.11
N CYS A 125 -2.89 -0.92 -8.20
CA CYS A 125 -2.32 -1.15 -9.51
C CYS A 125 -1.59 0.09 -9.99
N VAL A 126 -0.58 -0.09 -10.83
CA VAL A 126 0.05 0.95 -11.63
C VAL A 126 -0.47 0.87 -13.06
N THR A 127 -0.63 2.01 -13.71
CA THR A 127 -0.78 2.11 -15.17
C THR A 127 0.34 2.95 -15.74
N MET A 128 0.77 2.60 -16.95
CA MET A 128 1.77 3.37 -17.70
C MET A 128 1.15 4.25 -18.77
N ALA A 129 -0.20 4.34 -18.82
CA ALA A 129 -0.90 5.02 -19.89
C ALA A 129 -0.58 6.53 -19.99
N GLU A 130 -0.37 7.17 -18.82
CA GLU A 130 -0.05 8.59 -18.74
C GLU A 130 1.45 8.86 -18.49
N MET A 131 2.26 7.81 -18.42
CA MET A 131 3.69 7.90 -18.15
C MET A 131 4.47 8.14 -19.46
N ASP A 132 5.70 8.64 -19.31
CA ASP A 132 6.54 8.90 -20.49
C ASP A 132 7.06 7.59 -21.08
N SER A 133 7.25 7.57 -22.40
CA SER A 133 7.77 6.43 -23.13
C SER A 133 9.20 6.70 -23.60
N TYR A 134 10.08 5.72 -23.46
CA TYR A 134 11.48 5.80 -23.84
C TYR A 134 11.84 4.70 -24.84
N ARG A 135 12.83 4.97 -25.71
CA ARG A 135 13.31 4.00 -26.71
C ARG A 135 14.18 2.90 -26.11
N ASP A 136 14.87 3.19 -25.01
CA ASP A 136 15.75 2.24 -24.34
C ASP A 136 15.09 1.63 -23.09
N ALA A 137 15.50 0.41 -22.79
CA ALA A 137 14.96 -0.38 -21.69
C ALA A 137 15.30 0.21 -20.31
N ASP A 138 16.43 0.89 -20.18
CA ASP A 138 16.89 1.43 -18.89
C ASP A 138 16.01 2.60 -18.45
N ARG A 139 15.79 3.59 -19.33
CA ARG A 139 14.88 4.70 -19.02
C ARG A 139 13.44 4.20 -18.84
N SER A 140 12.98 3.25 -19.67
CA SER A 140 11.64 2.65 -19.51
C SER A 140 11.48 1.97 -18.15
N ARG A 141 12.52 1.28 -17.67
CA ARG A 141 12.52 0.67 -16.34
C ARG A 141 12.49 1.72 -15.23
N HIS A 142 13.24 2.82 -15.38
CA HIS A 142 13.22 3.91 -14.41
C HIS A 142 11.85 4.58 -14.35
N GLU A 143 11.20 4.80 -15.49
CA GLU A 143 9.85 5.36 -15.56
C GLU A 143 8.82 4.46 -14.86
N PHE A 144 8.88 3.15 -15.08
CA PHE A 144 8.07 2.19 -14.36
C PHE A 144 8.33 2.24 -12.84
N CYS A 145 9.58 2.42 -12.43
CA CYS A 145 9.95 2.58 -11.02
C CYS A 145 9.32 3.84 -10.41
N LEU A 146 9.39 4.99 -11.11
CA LEU A 146 8.76 6.24 -10.68
C LEU A 146 7.23 6.09 -10.50
N ALA A 147 6.59 5.43 -11.46
CA ALA A 147 5.17 5.15 -11.40
C ALA A 147 4.82 4.26 -10.18
N THR A 148 5.61 3.23 -9.95
CA THR A 148 5.45 2.31 -8.81
C THR A 148 5.65 3.02 -7.46
N GLN A 149 6.64 3.89 -7.35
CA GLN A 149 6.88 4.72 -6.16
C GLN A 149 5.66 5.61 -5.87
N SER A 150 5.08 6.22 -6.90
CA SER A 150 3.87 7.04 -6.77
C SER A 150 2.69 6.22 -6.22
N VAL A 151 2.50 4.98 -6.71
CA VAL A 151 1.47 4.05 -6.18
C VAL A 151 1.75 3.69 -4.71
N ALA A 152 3.00 3.49 -4.34
CA ALA A 152 3.37 3.18 -2.96
C ALA A 152 3.09 4.35 -2.00
N MET A 153 3.35 5.60 -2.43
CA MET A 153 3.01 6.81 -1.67
C MET A 153 1.49 6.95 -1.48
N ALA A 154 0.69 6.69 -2.52
CA ALA A 154 -0.77 6.65 -2.41
C ALA A 154 -1.24 5.56 -1.43
N GLY A 155 -0.62 4.38 -1.46
CA GLY A 155 -0.89 3.30 -0.51
C GLY A 155 -0.53 3.67 0.93
N GLN A 156 0.56 4.41 1.15
CA GLN A 156 0.92 4.92 2.47
C GLN A 156 -0.13 5.90 3.00
N ASN A 157 -0.66 6.81 2.14
CA ASN A 157 -1.74 7.71 2.54
C ASN A 157 -2.99 6.94 2.98
N ILE A 158 -3.38 5.87 2.26
CA ILE A 158 -4.49 4.99 2.69
C ILE A 158 -4.22 4.41 4.07
N MET A 159 -3.02 3.91 4.32
CA MET A 159 -2.69 3.28 5.60
C MET A 159 -2.72 4.26 6.77
N LEU A 160 -2.26 5.50 6.59
CA LEU A 160 -2.32 6.55 7.59
C LEU A 160 -3.75 7.00 7.83
N ALA A 161 -4.52 7.23 6.76
CA ALA A 161 -5.94 7.60 6.87
C ALA A 161 -6.77 6.50 7.55
N ALA A 162 -6.50 5.21 7.26
CA ALA A 162 -7.13 4.11 7.96
C ALA A 162 -6.85 4.16 9.47
N GLN A 163 -5.57 4.35 9.86
CA GLN A 163 -5.19 4.49 11.28
C GLN A 163 -5.89 5.67 11.94
N ALA A 164 -5.95 6.82 11.28
CA ALA A 164 -6.63 8.01 11.79
C ALA A 164 -8.15 7.81 11.95
N SER A 165 -8.74 6.92 11.15
CA SER A 165 -10.17 6.57 11.18
C SER A 165 -10.51 5.42 12.12
N GLY A 166 -9.60 4.98 13.00
CA GLY A 166 -9.81 3.83 13.90
C GLY A 166 -9.80 2.47 13.19
N LEU A 167 -9.44 2.44 11.91
CA LEU A 167 -9.21 1.22 11.14
C LEU A 167 -7.74 0.83 11.20
N SER A 168 -7.47 -0.40 10.82
CA SER A 168 -6.11 -0.89 10.63
C SER A 168 -5.94 -1.49 9.25
N SER A 169 -4.69 -1.61 8.82
CA SER A 169 -4.35 -2.15 7.52
C SER A 169 -3.05 -2.93 7.53
N CYS A 170 -2.85 -3.73 6.48
CA CYS A 170 -1.58 -4.39 6.22
C CYS A 170 -1.32 -4.43 4.72
N TRP A 171 -0.13 -3.96 4.32
CA TRP A 171 0.35 -4.11 2.95
C TRP A 171 0.78 -5.55 2.68
N MET A 172 0.29 -6.13 1.58
CA MET A 172 0.65 -7.45 1.08
C MET A 172 1.22 -7.31 -0.34
N CYS A 173 2.48 -7.71 -0.53
CA CYS A 173 3.18 -7.61 -1.82
C CYS A 173 2.82 -8.73 -2.80
N ALA A 174 2.13 -9.78 -2.35
CA ALA A 174 1.89 -10.98 -3.15
C ALA A 174 1.33 -10.74 -4.57
N PRO A 175 0.44 -9.77 -4.84
CA PRO A 175 -0.03 -9.49 -6.20
C PRO A 175 1.08 -9.16 -7.19
N MET A 176 2.17 -8.52 -6.75
CA MET A 176 3.30 -8.14 -7.60
C MET A 176 4.06 -9.37 -8.14
N PHE A 177 4.02 -10.51 -7.45
CA PHE A 177 4.67 -11.74 -7.89
C PHE A 177 3.84 -12.54 -8.90
N CYS A 178 2.58 -12.16 -9.12
CA CYS A 178 1.67 -12.83 -10.05
C CYS A 178 0.71 -11.85 -10.73
N PRO A 179 1.19 -10.74 -11.32
CA PRO A 179 0.32 -9.66 -11.79
C PRO A 179 -0.68 -10.12 -12.85
N THR A 180 -0.25 -10.87 -13.85
CA THR A 180 -1.12 -11.40 -14.90
C THR A 180 -2.20 -12.33 -14.36
N LEU A 181 -1.86 -13.18 -13.38
CA LEU A 181 -2.83 -14.05 -12.71
C LEU A 181 -3.90 -13.23 -11.99
N VAL A 182 -3.50 -12.20 -11.26
CA VAL A 182 -4.42 -11.29 -10.55
C VAL A 182 -5.30 -10.53 -11.53
N GLN A 183 -4.72 -9.99 -12.61
CA GLN A 183 -5.47 -9.31 -13.68
C GLN A 183 -6.56 -10.21 -14.27
N THR A 184 -6.19 -11.43 -14.67
CA THR A 184 -7.12 -12.39 -15.27
C THR A 184 -8.19 -12.83 -14.26
N THR A 185 -7.79 -13.13 -13.01
CA THR A 185 -8.71 -13.61 -11.97
C THR A 185 -9.78 -12.60 -11.64
N LEU A 186 -9.42 -11.31 -11.58
CA LEU A 186 -10.33 -10.21 -11.24
C LEU A 186 -10.91 -9.50 -12.47
N ASN A 187 -10.56 -9.94 -13.68
CA ASN A 187 -10.97 -9.31 -14.95
C ASN A 187 -10.68 -7.79 -14.93
N LEU A 188 -9.45 -7.42 -14.57
CA LEU A 188 -9.05 -6.02 -14.49
C LEU A 188 -8.92 -5.41 -15.90
N PRO A 189 -9.10 -4.08 -16.03
CA PRO A 189 -8.84 -3.38 -17.27
C PRO A 189 -7.40 -3.60 -17.76
N GLU A 190 -7.23 -3.62 -19.08
CA GLU A 190 -5.90 -3.70 -19.69
C GLU A 190 -5.01 -2.56 -19.20
N GLY A 191 -3.74 -2.86 -18.96
CA GLY A 191 -2.76 -1.87 -18.46
C GLY A 191 -2.83 -1.58 -16.95
N TRP A 192 -3.75 -2.19 -16.20
CA TRP A 192 -3.74 -2.09 -14.74
C TRP A 192 -2.86 -3.20 -14.15
N ILE A 193 -1.63 -2.86 -13.78
CA ILE A 193 -0.62 -3.82 -13.33
C ILE A 193 -0.60 -3.87 -11.80
N PRO A 194 -1.05 -4.97 -11.17
CA PRO A 194 -1.05 -5.13 -9.72
C PRO A 194 0.34 -4.94 -9.08
N GLN A 195 0.41 -4.11 -8.03
CA GLN A 195 1.63 -3.82 -7.29
C GLN A 195 1.59 -4.36 -5.86
N GLY A 196 0.44 -4.33 -5.25
CA GLY A 196 0.21 -4.79 -3.90
C GLY A 196 -1.24 -4.68 -3.53
N MET A 197 -1.60 -5.16 -2.35
CA MET A 197 -2.94 -4.96 -1.81
C MET A 197 -2.89 -4.61 -0.32
N LEU A 198 -3.83 -3.82 0.12
CA LEU A 198 -4.09 -3.53 1.53
C LEU A 198 -5.26 -4.38 2.01
N THR A 199 -5.05 -5.09 3.11
CA THR A 199 -6.16 -5.57 3.92
C THR A 199 -6.60 -4.45 4.85
N VAL A 200 -7.90 -4.17 4.96
CA VAL A 200 -8.45 -3.04 5.73
C VAL A 200 -9.67 -3.49 6.54
N GLY A 201 -9.73 -3.07 7.80
CA GLY A 201 -10.86 -3.37 8.69
C GLY A 201 -10.64 -2.87 10.11
N TYR A 202 -11.61 -3.07 10.97
CA TYR A 202 -11.48 -2.81 12.41
C TYR A 202 -10.52 -3.83 13.04
N PRO A 203 -9.50 -3.39 13.80
CA PRO A 203 -8.50 -4.29 14.35
C PRO A 203 -9.08 -5.21 15.42
N ALA A 204 -8.80 -6.52 15.33
CA ALA A 204 -9.11 -7.47 16.40
C ALA A 204 -7.97 -7.55 17.46
N ASN A 205 -6.83 -6.91 17.22
CA ASN A 205 -5.69 -6.82 18.13
C ASN A 205 -4.78 -5.64 17.75
N ALA A 206 -3.88 -5.25 18.62
CA ALA A 206 -2.95 -4.13 18.42
C ALA A 206 -1.82 -4.39 17.38
N GLY A 207 -1.79 -5.58 16.77
CA GLY A 207 -0.67 -5.99 15.93
C GLY A 207 0.54 -6.46 16.75
N LYS A 208 1.62 -6.83 16.03
CA LYS A 208 2.86 -7.26 16.69
C LYS A 208 3.76 -6.06 16.98
N PRO A 209 4.53 -6.09 18.07
CA PRO A 209 5.62 -5.15 18.28
C PRO A 209 6.58 -5.17 17.10
N PHE A 210 7.27 -4.06 16.88
CA PHE A 210 8.29 -3.96 15.84
C PHE A 210 9.53 -3.24 16.39
N VAL A 211 10.66 -3.56 15.79
CA VAL A 211 11.92 -2.86 16.00
C VAL A 211 12.22 -2.03 14.76
N ARG A 212 12.82 -0.86 14.95
CA ARG A 212 13.34 -0.01 13.86
C ARG A 212 14.84 0.10 14.04
N LYS A 213 15.53 0.23 12.91
CA LYS A 213 16.94 0.60 12.93
C LYS A 213 17.09 1.98 13.56
N PRO A 214 18.14 2.22 14.34
CA PRO A 214 18.43 3.55 14.85
C PRO A 214 18.81 4.48 13.69
N LEU A 215 18.67 5.79 13.92
CA LEU A 215 18.81 6.80 12.86
C LEU A 215 20.21 6.79 12.25
N GLU A 216 21.23 6.59 13.06
CA GLU A 216 22.64 6.53 12.69
C GLU A 216 23.00 5.40 11.73
N GLU A 217 22.21 4.33 11.68
CA GLU A 217 22.41 3.23 10.73
C GLU A 217 21.86 3.54 9.32
N VAL A 218 21.00 4.55 9.19
CA VAL A 218 20.21 4.76 7.96
C VAL A 218 20.34 6.17 7.41
N VAL A 219 21.08 7.06 8.09
CA VAL A 219 21.29 8.45 7.70
C VAL A 219 22.79 8.75 7.57
N VAL A 220 23.15 9.41 6.50
CA VAL A 220 24.48 10.02 6.32
C VAL A 220 24.26 11.52 6.18
N TYR A 221 24.96 12.31 7.01
CA TYR A 221 24.99 13.76 6.91
C TYR A 221 26.18 14.18 6.08
N LEU A 222 25.97 14.97 5.03
CA LEU A 222 27.02 15.52 4.16
C LEU A 222 27.29 16.99 4.53
N ASP A 223 27.37 17.25 5.82
CA ASP A 223 27.73 18.56 6.35
C ASP A 223 29.23 18.77 6.30
N GLU A 224 29.70 20.00 6.48
CA GLU A 224 31.13 20.30 6.64
C GLU A 224 31.69 19.47 7.82
N ALA A 225 32.93 18.97 7.64
CA ALA A 225 33.58 18.14 8.66
C ALA A 225 33.43 18.76 10.05
N PRO A 226 33.11 18.00 11.11
CA PRO A 226 32.98 18.54 12.45
C PRO A 226 34.23 19.32 12.80
N VAL A 227 34.05 20.60 13.15
CA VAL A 227 35.13 21.43 13.65
C VAL A 227 35.78 20.67 14.80
N ALA A 228 37.03 20.24 14.61
CA ALA A 228 37.76 19.51 15.62
C ALA A 228 37.71 20.33 16.91
N THR A 229 37.07 19.78 17.94
CA THR A 229 37.06 20.40 19.26
C THR A 229 38.52 20.56 19.68
N PRO A 230 38.99 21.77 20.05
CA PRO A 230 40.38 21.92 20.51
C PRO A 230 40.60 20.98 21.66
N GLN A 231 41.56 20.06 21.52
CA GLN A 231 42.00 19.26 22.66
C GLN A 231 42.50 20.23 23.71
N SER A 232 41.84 20.28 24.85
CA SER A 232 42.33 20.99 26.03
C SER A 232 43.62 20.33 26.45
N PHE A 233 44.75 20.97 26.12
CA PHE A 233 46.05 20.65 26.71
C PHE A 233 45.94 20.90 28.23
N SER A 234 45.98 19.85 29.02
CA SER A 234 46.23 19.85 30.45
C SER A 234 47.72 19.80 30.69
#